data_b8c4d267ac27d6fba81aba299bd07195
#
_entry.id   b8c4d267ac27d6fba81aba299bd07195
#
_cell.length_a   1.000
_cell.length_b   1.000
_cell.length_c   1.000
_cell.angle_alpha   90.00
_cell.angle_beta   90.00
_cell.angle_gamma   90.00
#
_symmetry.space_group_name_H-M   'P 1'
#
loop_
_entity.id
_entity.type
_entity.pdbx_description
1 polymer ?
#
loop_
_entity_poly.entity_id
_entity_poly.type
_entity_poly.pdbx_seq_one_letter_code
_entity_poly.pdbx_strand_id
1 'polypeptide(L)'
;MFETFETISLTETQEREQAGFIAKVYGWMSLALAITAVVAMLVVSSPTVLEFIFGNRFVFFGLLIAELICVGALVGAVNRFSSAVATAVFIGYAVLNGLTLSCVFLAYTSASIVSTFFITATTFGVMSTYGYFTKRDLTSMGNLLGMVLIGVVIASLVNLFLASNTLYWILTYAGIVVFVGLIAYDTQKIKYMYQSGIIEGDNVRKGAILGALSLYLDFINLFLLLLRLFGRSRD
;
A
#
# COMPACT_ATOMS: atom_id res chain seq x y z
N MET A 1 1.08 -20.23 29.26
CA MET A 1 2.10 -21.11 28.67
C MET A 1 2.61 -20.33 27.46
N PHE A 2 3.71 -19.57 27.64
CA PHE A 2 4.31 -18.78 26.58
C PHE A 2 5.26 -19.73 25.83
N GLU A 3 4.87 -20.15 24.63
CA GLU A 3 5.79 -20.81 23.72
C GLU A 3 6.87 -19.81 23.34
N THR A 4 8.06 -20.06 23.82
CA THR A 4 9.31 -19.45 23.38
C THR A 4 9.41 -19.71 21.88
N PHE A 5 9.41 -18.65 21.07
CA PHE A 5 9.77 -18.73 19.66
C PHE A 5 11.23 -19.21 19.60
N GLU A 6 11.43 -20.52 19.41
CA GLU A 6 12.72 -21.06 19.02
C GLU A 6 13.13 -20.34 17.74
N THR A 7 14.28 -19.71 17.77
CA THR A 7 14.95 -19.19 16.57
C THR A 7 15.28 -20.39 15.69
N ILE A 8 14.35 -20.72 14.78
CA ILE A 8 14.58 -21.73 13.74
C ILE A 8 15.74 -21.22 12.90
N SER A 9 16.91 -21.86 13.05
CA SER A 9 18.03 -21.62 12.14
C SER A 9 17.63 -22.20 10.78
N LEU A 10 17.31 -21.31 9.83
CA LEU A 10 17.03 -21.71 8.47
C LEU A 10 18.26 -22.33 7.85
N THR A 11 18.10 -23.37 7.03
CA THR A 11 19.16 -23.86 6.17
C THR A 11 19.46 -22.81 5.09
N GLU A 12 20.67 -22.80 4.53
CA GLU A 12 21.05 -21.87 3.44
C GLU A 12 20.05 -21.91 2.26
N THR A 13 19.45 -23.06 1.97
CA THR A 13 18.44 -23.22 0.94
C THR A 13 17.16 -22.47 1.29
N GLN A 14 16.70 -22.58 2.52
CA GLN A 14 15.48 -21.88 3.01
C GLN A 14 15.69 -20.36 3.04
N GLU A 15 16.88 -19.89 3.38
CA GLU A 15 17.19 -18.45 3.34
C GLU A 15 17.15 -17.91 1.90
N ARG A 16 17.67 -18.65 0.93
CA ARG A 16 17.61 -18.26 -0.49
C ARG A 16 16.18 -18.24 -1.02
N GLU A 17 15.39 -19.23 -0.67
CA GLU A 17 13.97 -19.30 -1.07
C GLU A 17 13.15 -18.18 -0.46
N GLN A 18 13.37 -17.85 0.84
CA GLN A 18 12.75 -16.72 1.51
C GLN A 18 13.11 -15.39 0.82
N ALA A 19 14.39 -15.19 0.53
CA ALA A 19 14.84 -13.99 -0.19
C ALA A 19 14.19 -13.90 -1.58
N GLY A 20 14.05 -15.05 -2.28
CA GLY A 20 13.35 -15.14 -3.55
C GLY A 20 11.85 -14.81 -3.45
N PHE A 21 11.19 -15.24 -2.38
CA PHE A 21 9.78 -14.89 -2.12
C PHE A 21 9.62 -13.38 -1.88
N ILE A 22 10.46 -12.82 -1.02
CA ILE A 22 10.45 -11.39 -0.71
C ILE A 22 10.73 -10.56 -1.96
N ALA A 23 11.71 -10.95 -2.77
CA ALA A 23 11.98 -10.29 -4.05
C ALA A 23 10.76 -10.29 -4.99
N LYS A 24 9.98 -11.39 -5.02
CA LYS A 24 8.72 -11.45 -5.78
C LYS A 24 7.67 -10.48 -5.24
N VAL A 25 7.53 -10.35 -3.91
CA VAL A 25 6.61 -9.39 -3.28
C VAL A 25 6.94 -7.96 -3.71
N TYR A 26 8.21 -7.55 -3.56
CA TYR A 26 8.65 -6.21 -3.98
C TYR A 26 8.56 -6.00 -5.49
N GLY A 27 8.83 -7.04 -6.27
CA GLY A 27 8.68 -7.01 -7.73
C GLY A 27 7.23 -6.74 -8.15
N TRP A 28 6.26 -7.44 -7.57
CA TRP A 28 4.83 -7.21 -7.81
C TRP A 28 4.37 -5.82 -7.34
N MET A 29 4.82 -5.37 -6.17
CA MET A 29 4.55 -4.02 -5.67
C MET A 29 5.08 -2.95 -6.63
N SER A 30 6.34 -3.06 -7.05
CA SER A 30 6.97 -2.11 -7.97
C SER A 30 6.29 -2.08 -9.33
N LEU A 31 5.87 -3.24 -9.85
CA LEU A 31 5.09 -3.34 -11.09
C LEU A 31 3.75 -2.62 -10.94
N ALA A 32 3.03 -2.83 -9.82
CA ALA A 32 1.76 -2.16 -9.57
C ALA A 32 1.92 -0.64 -9.46
N LEU A 33 2.96 -0.15 -8.77
CA LEU A 33 3.28 1.28 -8.70
C LEU A 33 3.58 1.87 -10.10
N ALA A 34 4.33 1.14 -10.93
CA ALA A 34 4.63 1.56 -12.29
C ALA A 34 3.35 1.62 -13.15
N ILE A 35 2.47 0.62 -13.05
CA ILE A 35 1.17 0.62 -13.74
C ILE A 35 0.33 1.82 -13.31
N THR A 36 0.21 2.05 -12.00
CA THR A 36 -0.51 3.20 -11.44
C THR A 36 0.00 4.52 -11.98
N ALA A 37 1.33 4.72 -12.00
CA ALA A 37 1.95 5.93 -12.51
C ALA A 37 1.70 6.12 -14.01
N VAL A 38 1.86 5.07 -14.81
CA VAL A 38 1.63 5.12 -16.26
C VAL A 38 0.17 5.43 -16.56
N VAL A 39 -0.78 4.75 -15.90
CA VAL A 39 -2.22 5.00 -16.08
C VAL A 39 -2.56 6.44 -15.69
N ALA A 40 -2.07 6.93 -14.54
CA ALA A 40 -2.32 8.30 -14.11
C ALA A 40 -1.79 9.34 -15.13
N MET A 41 -0.59 9.12 -15.69
CA MET A 41 -0.04 9.98 -16.74
C MET A 41 -0.87 9.94 -18.04
N LEU A 42 -1.34 8.76 -18.46
CA LEU A 42 -2.18 8.62 -19.65
C LEU A 42 -3.52 9.34 -19.47
N VAL A 43 -4.14 9.25 -18.28
CA VAL A 43 -5.38 9.96 -17.97
C VAL A 43 -5.19 11.48 -18.08
N VAL A 44 -4.13 12.00 -17.48
CA VAL A 44 -3.84 13.45 -17.49
C VAL A 44 -3.55 13.96 -18.92
N SER A 45 -3.01 13.11 -19.78
CA SER A 45 -2.74 13.45 -21.19
C SER A 45 -3.99 13.51 -22.07
N SER A 46 -5.16 13.03 -21.58
CA SER A 46 -6.42 12.97 -22.32
C SER A 46 -7.52 13.79 -21.63
N PRO A 47 -7.80 15.03 -22.11
CA PRO A 47 -8.86 15.87 -21.55
C PRO A 47 -10.22 15.17 -21.49
N THR A 48 -10.56 14.39 -22.51
CA THR A 48 -11.83 13.64 -22.57
C THR A 48 -11.94 12.62 -21.43
N VAL A 49 -10.86 11.89 -21.11
CA VAL A 49 -10.85 10.91 -20.02
C VAL A 49 -10.91 11.62 -18.67
N LEU A 50 -10.20 12.74 -18.52
CA LEU A 50 -10.26 13.56 -17.31
C LEU A 50 -11.68 14.06 -17.06
N GLU A 51 -12.34 14.62 -18.08
CA GLU A 51 -13.72 15.11 -17.97
C GLU A 51 -14.68 13.97 -17.64
N PHE A 52 -14.52 12.80 -18.26
CA PHE A 52 -15.35 11.63 -17.97
C PHE A 52 -15.21 11.18 -16.50
N ILE A 53 -14.00 11.14 -15.94
CA ILE A 53 -13.76 10.67 -14.58
C ILE A 53 -14.17 11.73 -13.53
N PHE A 54 -13.73 12.98 -13.72
CA PHE A 54 -13.89 14.03 -12.70
C PHE A 54 -15.09 14.93 -12.94
N GLY A 55 -15.60 15.00 -14.17
CA GLY A 55 -16.83 15.72 -14.51
C GLY A 55 -18.10 15.00 -14.05
N ASN A 56 -18.02 13.69 -13.80
CA ASN A 56 -19.15 12.90 -13.32
C ASN A 56 -18.86 12.28 -11.94
N ARG A 57 -19.47 12.83 -10.90
CA ARG A 57 -19.34 12.34 -9.52
C ARG A 57 -19.63 10.83 -9.37
N PHE A 58 -20.60 10.30 -10.13
CA PHE A 58 -20.96 8.88 -10.02
C PHE A 58 -19.84 7.98 -10.58
N VAL A 59 -19.15 8.40 -11.63
CA VAL A 59 -17.98 7.68 -12.16
C VAL A 59 -16.86 7.68 -11.14
N PHE A 60 -16.51 8.83 -10.56
CA PHE A 60 -15.47 8.95 -9.56
C PHE A 60 -15.75 8.09 -8.30
N PHE A 61 -16.93 8.21 -7.72
CA PHE A 61 -17.32 7.38 -6.56
C PHE A 61 -17.43 5.88 -6.93
N GLY A 62 -17.86 5.55 -8.15
CA GLY A 62 -17.87 4.19 -8.65
C GLY A 62 -16.47 3.57 -8.70
N LEU A 63 -15.46 4.33 -9.13
CA LEU A 63 -14.06 3.90 -9.12
C LEU A 63 -13.57 3.64 -7.69
N LEU A 64 -13.84 4.54 -6.74
CA LEU A 64 -13.46 4.34 -5.34
C LEU A 64 -14.12 3.08 -4.74
N ILE A 65 -15.39 2.84 -5.05
CA ILE A 65 -16.08 1.62 -4.60
C ILE A 65 -15.45 0.38 -5.24
N ALA A 66 -15.12 0.43 -6.54
CA ALA A 66 -14.46 -0.67 -7.23
C ALA A 66 -13.09 -0.99 -6.63
N GLU A 67 -12.31 0.02 -6.24
CA GLU A 67 -11.05 -0.15 -5.51
C GLU A 67 -11.26 -0.88 -4.16
N LEU A 68 -12.24 -0.44 -3.37
CA LEU A 68 -12.57 -1.09 -2.09
C LEU A 68 -13.01 -2.54 -2.28
N ILE A 69 -13.79 -2.83 -3.33
CA ILE A 69 -14.20 -4.20 -3.68
C ILE A 69 -12.98 -5.05 -4.05
N CYS A 70 -12.04 -4.53 -4.86
CA CYS A 70 -10.82 -5.26 -5.22
C CYS A 70 -9.97 -5.60 -3.99
N VAL A 71 -9.74 -4.63 -3.10
CA VAL A 71 -9.00 -4.86 -1.84
C VAL A 71 -9.73 -5.87 -0.96
N GLY A 72 -11.05 -5.68 -0.76
CA GLY A 72 -11.87 -6.60 0.03
C GLY A 72 -11.87 -8.03 -0.53
N ALA A 73 -11.93 -8.18 -1.85
CA ALA A 73 -11.87 -9.47 -2.52
C ALA A 73 -10.50 -10.15 -2.35
N LEU A 74 -9.40 -9.39 -2.49
CA LEU A 74 -8.05 -9.94 -2.30
C LEU A 74 -7.80 -10.33 -0.84
N VAL A 75 -8.18 -9.51 0.12
CA VAL A 75 -7.96 -9.80 1.54
C VAL A 75 -8.93 -10.87 2.07
N GLY A 76 -10.20 -10.79 1.71
CA GLY A 76 -11.26 -11.64 2.26
C GLY A 76 -11.49 -12.95 1.51
N ALA A 77 -11.20 -13.01 0.22
CA ALA A 77 -11.56 -14.16 -0.62
C ALA A 77 -10.39 -14.76 -1.43
N VAL A 78 -9.13 -14.37 -1.16
CA VAL A 78 -7.96 -14.86 -1.90
C VAL A 78 -7.84 -16.38 -1.90
N ASN A 79 -8.24 -17.04 -0.80
CA ASN A 79 -8.21 -18.50 -0.70
C ASN A 79 -9.18 -19.20 -1.67
N ARG A 80 -10.21 -18.48 -2.14
CA ARG A 80 -11.17 -18.97 -3.14
C ARG A 80 -10.74 -18.71 -4.58
N PHE A 81 -9.72 -17.87 -4.79
CA PHE A 81 -9.21 -17.52 -6.11
C PHE A 81 -8.06 -18.44 -6.51
N SER A 82 -7.88 -18.65 -7.80
CA SER A 82 -6.61 -19.11 -8.32
C SER A 82 -5.56 -17.98 -8.24
N SER A 83 -4.27 -18.32 -8.25
CA SER A 83 -3.21 -17.30 -8.27
C SER A 83 -3.30 -16.36 -9.47
N ALA A 84 -3.79 -16.87 -10.61
CA ALA A 84 -4.01 -16.06 -11.81
C ALA A 84 -5.11 -15.00 -11.60
N VAL A 85 -6.24 -15.38 -10.97
CA VAL A 85 -7.33 -14.45 -10.64
C VAL A 85 -6.87 -13.43 -9.62
N ALA A 86 -6.16 -13.84 -8.55
CA ALA A 86 -5.62 -12.91 -7.57
C ALA A 86 -4.66 -11.88 -8.22
N THR A 87 -3.80 -12.33 -9.13
CA THR A 87 -2.91 -11.45 -9.89
C THR A 87 -3.71 -10.47 -10.76
N ALA A 88 -4.73 -10.95 -11.49
CA ALA A 88 -5.56 -10.10 -12.35
C ALA A 88 -6.31 -9.03 -11.54
N VAL A 89 -6.87 -9.39 -10.38
CA VAL A 89 -7.54 -8.43 -9.48
C VAL A 89 -6.54 -7.40 -8.93
N PHE A 90 -5.33 -7.81 -8.56
CA PHE A 90 -4.29 -6.90 -8.09
C PHE A 90 -3.84 -5.89 -9.17
N ILE A 91 -3.63 -6.37 -10.40
CA ILE A 91 -3.30 -5.49 -11.54
C ILE A 91 -4.49 -4.56 -11.86
N GLY A 92 -5.71 -5.09 -11.86
CA GLY A 92 -6.93 -4.28 -12.02
C GLY A 92 -7.04 -3.18 -10.97
N TYR A 93 -6.73 -3.50 -9.71
CA TYR A 93 -6.66 -2.52 -8.64
C TYR A 93 -5.60 -1.42 -8.90
N ALA A 94 -4.40 -1.79 -9.36
CA ALA A 94 -3.36 -0.82 -9.70
C ALA A 94 -3.80 0.13 -10.85
N VAL A 95 -4.54 -0.39 -11.83
CA VAL A 95 -5.13 0.43 -12.90
C VAL A 95 -6.20 1.38 -12.35
N LEU A 96 -7.15 0.88 -11.54
CA LEU A 96 -8.19 1.71 -10.93
C LEU A 96 -7.56 2.84 -10.08
N ASN A 97 -6.57 2.49 -9.27
CA ASN A 97 -5.85 3.46 -8.45
C ASN A 97 -5.11 4.51 -9.31
N GLY A 98 -4.60 4.12 -10.49
CA GLY A 98 -4.02 5.07 -11.45
C GLY A 98 -5.06 6.05 -12.02
N LEU A 99 -6.31 5.58 -12.28
CA LEU A 99 -7.40 6.45 -12.73
C LEU A 99 -7.74 7.49 -11.67
N THR A 100 -7.92 7.09 -10.42
CA THR A 100 -8.28 7.98 -9.32
C THR A 100 -7.14 8.90 -8.90
N LEU A 101 -5.90 8.39 -8.84
CA LEU A 101 -4.71 9.18 -8.48
C LEU A 101 -4.27 10.17 -9.57
N SER A 102 -4.83 10.09 -10.77
CA SER A 102 -4.57 11.11 -11.79
C SER A 102 -4.92 12.53 -11.33
N CYS A 103 -5.88 12.70 -10.37
CA CYS A 103 -6.17 14.00 -9.75
C CYS A 103 -4.96 14.64 -9.07
N VAL A 104 -3.99 13.85 -8.62
CA VAL A 104 -2.76 14.34 -7.99
C VAL A 104 -1.96 15.22 -8.96
N PHE A 105 -1.93 14.86 -10.24
CA PHE A 105 -1.25 15.67 -11.29
C PHE A 105 -1.98 16.97 -11.62
N LEU A 106 -3.27 17.06 -11.30
CA LEU A 106 -4.04 18.30 -11.43
C LEU A 106 -3.80 19.21 -10.23
N ALA A 107 -3.68 18.64 -9.03
CA ALA A 107 -3.57 19.39 -7.78
C ALA A 107 -2.14 19.85 -7.47
N TYR A 108 -1.12 19.09 -7.89
CA TYR A 108 0.28 19.33 -7.52
C TYR A 108 1.19 19.49 -8.72
N THR A 109 2.29 20.24 -8.52
CA THR A 109 3.32 20.38 -9.57
C THR A 109 4.07 19.07 -9.79
N SER A 110 4.47 18.79 -11.02
CA SER A 110 5.25 17.58 -11.36
C SER A 110 6.54 17.45 -10.55
N ALA A 111 7.21 18.59 -10.27
CA ALA A 111 8.41 18.60 -9.43
C ALA A 111 8.13 18.12 -8.00
N SER A 112 7.00 18.55 -7.41
CA SER A 112 6.58 18.10 -6.07
C SER A 112 6.22 16.61 -6.05
N ILE A 113 5.54 16.13 -7.08
CA ILE A 113 5.19 14.72 -7.21
C ILE A 113 6.46 13.85 -7.24
N VAL A 114 7.42 14.21 -8.09
CA VAL A 114 8.68 13.48 -8.24
C VAL A 114 9.51 13.53 -6.95
N SER A 115 9.71 14.72 -6.36
CA SER A 115 10.48 14.84 -5.12
C SER A 115 9.85 14.09 -3.96
N THR A 116 8.54 14.17 -3.81
CA THR A 116 7.81 13.41 -2.75
C THR A 116 7.87 11.91 -2.99
N PHE A 117 7.80 11.47 -4.25
CA PHE A 117 7.97 10.05 -4.59
C PHE A 117 9.34 9.53 -4.10
N PHE A 118 10.43 10.26 -4.34
CA PHE A 118 11.75 9.86 -3.86
C PHE A 118 11.86 9.89 -2.33
N ILE A 119 11.26 10.88 -1.65
CA ILE A 119 11.20 10.91 -0.18
C ILE A 119 10.45 9.68 0.34
N THR A 120 9.30 9.37 -0.26
CA THR A 120 8.50 8.18 0.09
C THR A 120 9.29 6.89 -0.12
N ALA A 121 9.92 6.74 -1.30
CA ALA A 121 10.71 5.57 -1.65
C ALA A 121 11.89 5.36 -0.69
N THR A 122 12.56 6.45 -0.30
CA THR A 122 13.65 6.40 0.67
C THR A 122 13.15 5.99 2.06
N THR A 123 12.08 6.63 2.54
CA THR A 123 11.45 6.29 3.85
C THR A 123 10.98 4.84 3.87
N PHE A 124 10.31 4.42 2.80
CA PHE A 124 9.85 3.05 2.62
C PHE A 124 11.02 2.06 2.65
N GLY A 125 12.10 2.32 1.90
CA GLY A 125 13.28 1.46 1.84
C GLY A 125 13.97 1.32 3.20
N VAL A 126 14.12 2.42 3.95
CA VAL A 126 14.69 2.40 5.30
C VAL A 126 13.82 1.57 6.25
N MET A 127 12.50 1.79 6.26
CA MET A 127 11.59 1.10 7.16
C MET A 127 11.40 -0.37 6.79
N SER A 128 11.39 -0.70 5.51
CA SER A 128 11.41 -2.09 5.04
C SER A 128 12.69 -2.81 5.46
N THR A 129 13.84 -2.16 5.31
CA THR A 129 15.12 -2.71 5.77
C THR A 129 15.11 -2.95 7.29
N TYR A 130 14.61 -1.99 8.06
CA TYR A 130 14.45 -2.16 9.50
C TYR A 130 13.51 -3.35 9.83
N GLY A 131 12.33 -3.43 9.21
CA GLY A 131 11.37 -4.52 9.42
C GLY A 131 11.94 -5.90 9.06
N TYR A 132 12.77 -5.97 8.01
CA TYR A 132 13.42 -7.21 7.59
C TYR A 132 14.49 -7.71 8.56
N PHE A 133 15.34 -6.82 9.08
CA PHE A 133 16.49 -7.17 9.91
C PHE A 133 16.22 -7.13 11.42
N THR A 134 15.16 -6.45 11.85
CA THR A 134 14.85 -6.36 13.29
C THR A 134 14.59 -7.74 13.90
N LYS A 135 15.14 -7.95 15.11
CA LYS A 135 14.87 -9.14 15.92
C LYS A 135 13.71 -8.93 16.89
N ARG A 136 13.20 -7.70 17.00
CA ARG A 136 12.03 -7.40 17.84
C ARG A 136 10.78 -7.85 17.12
N ASP A 137 9.87 -8.52 17.83
CA ASP A 137 8.54 -8.83 17.34
C ASP A 137 7.71 -7.53 17.24
N LEU A 138 7.32 -7.19 16.00
CA LEU A 138 6.52 -5.99 15.71
C LEU A 138 5.01 -6.27 15.75
N THR A 139 4.56 -7.48 16.07
CA THR A 139 3.13 -7.87 16.02
C THR A 139 2.26 -6.97 16.91
N SER A 140 2.70 -6.71 18.14
CA SER A 140 1.95 -5.83 19.06
C SER A 140 1.88 -4.40 18.52
N MET A 141 2.96 -3.90 17.93
CA MET A 141 3.01 -2.59 17.30
C MET A 141 2.10 -2.54 16.08
N GLY A 142 2.13 -3.57 15.22
CA GLY A 142 1.27 -3.66 14.04
C GLY A 142 -0.21 -3.67 14.41
N ASN A 143 -0.60 -4.42 15.44
CA ASN A 143 -1.97 -4.43 15.95
C ASN A 143 -2.41 -3.03 16.45
N LEU A 144 -1.54 -2.35 17.21
CA LEU A 144 -1.82 -0.99 17.67
C LEU A 144 -1.96 -0.01 16.49
N LEU A 145 -1.03 -0.04 15.54
CA LEU A 145 -1.07 0.82 14.36
C LEU A 145 -2.30 0.54 13.49
N GLY A 146 -2.72 -0.71 13.36
CA GLY A 146 -3.96 -1.08 12.68
C GLY A 146 -5.21 -0.48 13.35
N MET A 147 -5.27 -0.49 14.68
CA MET A 147 -6.36 0.17 15.42
C MET A 147 -6.33 1.69 15.24
N VAL A 148 -5.15 2.29 15.30
CA VAL A 148 -4.97 3.74 15.06
C VAL A 148 -5.36 4.10 13.62
N LEU A 149 -5.01 3.26 12.64
CA LEU A 149 -5.39 3.45 11.24
C LEU A 149 -6.91 3.49 11.07
N ILE A 150 -7.64 2.57 11.69
CA ILE A 150 -9.12 2.58 11.68
C ILE A 150 -9.62 3.90 12.28
N GLY A 151 -9.06 4.35 13.38
CA GLY A 151 -9.39 5.63 13.99
C GLY A 151 -9.12 6.82 13.06
N VAL A 152 -7.99 6.84 12.39
CA VAL A 152 -7.63 7.87 11.38
C VAL A 152 -8.62 7.88 10.22
N VAL A 153 -9.02 6.70 9.72
CA VAL A 153 -10.01 6.58 8.63
C VAL A 153 -11.36 7.14 9.08
N ILE A 154 -11.87 6.73 10.24
CA ILE A 154 -13.15 7.24 10.79
C ILE A 154 -13.08 8.74 10.99
N ALA A 155 -12.02 9.24 11.63
CA ALA A 155 -11.85 10.68 11.86
C ALA A 155 -11.70 11.47 10.54
N SER A 156 -11.10 10.88 9.50
CA SER A 156 -11.03 11.48 8.16
C SER A 156 -12.42 11.61 7.54
N LEU A 157 -13.26 10.57 7.65
CA LEU A 157 -14.66 10.61 7.19
C LEU A 157 -15.47 11.68 7.95
N VAL A 158 -15.32 11.77 9.26
CA VAL A 158 -15.95 12.82 10.07
C VAL A 158 -15.46 14.21 9.63
N ASN A 159 -14.16 14.36 9.32
CA ASN A 159 -13.62 15.65 8.90
C ASN A 159 -14.13 16.12 7.54
N LEU A 160 -14.66 15.23 6.68
CA LEU A 160 -15.34 15.65 5.45
C LEU A 160 -16.58 16.52 5.73
N PHE A 161 -17.24 16.31 6.88
CA PHE A 161 -18.40 17.09 7.31
C PHE A 161 -18.00 18.30 8.16
N LEU A 162 -16.97 18.15 9.02
CA LEU A 162 -16.51 19.22 9.91
C LEU A 162 -15.67 20.27 9.20
N ALA A 163 -15.03 19.91 8.07
CA ALA A 163 -14.12 20.76 7.31
C ALA A 163 -13.04 21.46 8.19
N SER A 164 -12.60 20.79 9.27
CA SER A 164 -11.63 21.34 10.23
C SER A 164 -10.21 21.23 9.70
N ASN A 165 -9.56 22.37 9.48
CA ASN A 165 -8.16 22.41 9.05
C ASN A 165 -7.20 21.86 10.11
N THR A 166 -7.47 22.09 11.40
CA THR A 166 -6.67 21.54 12.50
C THR A 166 -6.72 20.01 12.50
N LEU A 167 -7.92 19.42 12.40
CA LEU A 167 -8.10 17.99 12.34
C LEU A 167 -7.43 17.39 11.10
N TYR A 168 -7.53 18.06 9.95
CA TYR A 168 -6.86 17.67 8.71
C TYR A 168 -5.34 17.48 8.90
N TRP A 169 -4.67 18.43 9.57
CA TRP A 169 -3.23 18.33 9.81
C TRP A 169 -2.88 17.28 10.86
N ILE A 170 -3.67 17.16 11.93
CA ILE A 170 -3.48 16.11 12.93
C ILE A 170 -3.54 14.73 12.28
N LEU A 171 -4.56 14.48 11.44
CA LEU A 171 -4.73 13.21 10.73
C LEU A 171 -3.60 12.96 9.72
N THR A 172 -3.06 14.01 9.09
CA THR A 172 -1.93 13.90 8.18
C THR A 172 -0.68 13.42 8.93
N TYR A 173 -0.32 14.06 10.04
CA TYR A 173 0.86 13.64 10.82
C TYR A 173 0.66 12.28 11.46
N ALA A 174 -0.50 12.00 12.03
CA ALA A 174 -0.81 10.69 12.59
C ALA A 174 -0.73 9.59 11.54
N GLY A 175 -1.27 9.82 10.34
CA GLY A 175 -1.21 8.88 9.23
C GLY A 175 0.22 8.59 8.77
N ILE A 176 1.09 9.62 8.67
CA ILE A 176 2.50 9.42 8.33
C ILE A 176 3.17 8.47 9.34
N VAL A 177 3.00 8.72 10.64
CA VAL A 177 3.58 7.87 11.69
C VAL A 177 3.04 6.43 11.59
N VAL A 178 1.74 6.28 11.36
CA VAL A 178 1.09 4.98 11.22
C VAL A 178 1.67 4.21 10.03
N PHE A 179 1.72 4.81 8.83
CA PHE A 179 2.20 4.09 7.64
C PHE A 179 3.70 3.82 7.70
N VAL A 180 4.51 4.71 8.26
CA VAL A 180 5.94 4.45 8.51
C VAL A 180 6.12 3.21 9.41
N GLY A 181 5.32 3.08 10.46
CA GLY A 181 5.35 1.89 11.32
C GLY A 181 4.80 0.63 10.65
N LEU A 182 3.70 0.75 9.87
CA LEU A 182 3.09 -0.37 9.15
C LEU A 182 4.04 -0.95 8.10
N ILE A 183 4.81 -0.15 7.37
CA ILE A 183 5.83 -0.62 6.42
C ILE A 183 6.80 -1.59 7.09
N ALA A 184 7.31 -1.26 8.28
CA ALA A 184 8.21 -2.13 9.01
C ALA A 184 7.51 -3.42 9.47
N TYR A 185 6.31 -3.30 10.01
CA TYR A 185 5.51 -4.43 10.46
C TYR A 185 5.13 -5.36 9.30
N ASP A 186 4.62 -4.82 8.20
CA ASP A 186 4.18 -5.63 7.05
C ASP A 186 5.37 -6.31 6.37
N THR A 187 6.52 -5.66 6.29
CA THR A 187 7.77 -6.30 5.83
C THR A 187 8.15 -7.48 6.72
N GLN A 188 8.11 -7.32 8.04
CA GLN A 188 8.39 -8.41 8.98
C GLN A 188 7.35 -9.52 8.86
N LYS A 189 6.07 -9.19 8.78
CA LYS A 189 4.96 -10.14 8.60
C LYS A 189 5.13 -10.97 7.33
N ILE A 190 5.49 -10.35 6.21
CA ILE A 190 5.74 -11.04 4.93
C ILE A 190 6.91 -12.03 5.08
N LYS A 191 7.98 -11.65 5.78
CA LYS A 191 9.10 -12.52 6.09
C LYS A 191 8.64 -13.75 6.90
N TYR A 192 7.85 -13.56 7.93
CA TYR A 192 7.34 -14.67 8.77
C TYR A 192 6.29 -15.53 8.07
N MET A 193 5.50 -14.98 7.17
CA MET A 193 4.56 -15.78 6.35
C MET A 193 5.26 -16.89 5.57
N TYR A 194 6.46 -16.62 5.08
CA TYR A 194 7.26 -17.64 4.40
C TYR A 194 7.86 -18.65 5.39
N GLN A 195 8.41 -18.19 6.51
CA GLN A 195 9.08 -19.02 7.52
C GLN A 195 8.14 -20.03 8.20
N SER A 196 6.86 -19.68 8.35
CA SER A 196 5.88 -20.54 9.03
C SER A 196 5.44 -21.76 8.21
N GLY A 197 5.91 -21.94 6.98
CA GLY A 197 5.51 -23.04 6.11
C GLY A 197 4.03 -23.03 5.71
N ILE A 198 3.29 -21.97 6.05
CA ILE A 198 1.84 -21.85 5.75
C ILE A 198 1.62 -21.70 4.24
N ILE A 199 2.67 -21.35 3.50
CA ILE A 199 2.58 -21.03 2.08
C ILE A 199 3.38 -22.03 1.27
N GLU A 200 2.70 -22.99 0.64
CA GLU A 200 3.28 -23.96 -0.29
C GLU A 200 2.55 -23.94 -1.65
N GLY A 201 3.25 -24.30 -2.71
CA GLY A 201 2.67 -24.45 -4.05
C GLY A 201 2.05 -23.15 -4.58
N ASP A 202 0.78 -23.20 -5.02
CA ASP A 202 0.02 -22.06 -5.57
C ASP A 202 -0.18 -20.95 -4.51
N ASN A 203 -0.17 -21.29 -3.23
CA ASN A 203 -0.32 -20.33 -2.14
C ASN A 203 0.90 -19.40 -2.01
N VAL A 204 2.11 -19.80 -2.45
CA VAL A 204 3.30 -18.93 -2.48
C VAL A 204 3.04 -17.71 -3.37
N ARG A 205 2.43 -17.91 -4.54
CA ARG A 205 2.09 -16.81 -5.44
C ARG A 205 1.00 -15.91 -4.88
N LYS A 206 -0.04 -16.50 -4.27
CA LYS A 206 -1.11 -15.74 -3.61
C LYS A 206 -0.57 -14.93 -2.43
N GLY A 207 0.29 -15.53 -1.60
CA GLY A 207 0.97 -14.85 -0.51
C GLY A 207 1.83 -13.68 -1.00
N ALA A 208 2.55 -13.86 -2.12
CA ALA A 208 3.33 -12.78 -2.72
C ALA A 208 2.44 -11.63 -3.22
N ILE A 209 1.27 -11.90 -3.81
CA ILE A 209 0.31 -10.89 -4.24
C ILE A 209 -0.29 -10.15 -3.03
N LEU A 210 -0.66 -10.87 -1.97
CA LEU A 210 -1.18 -10.22 -0.75
C LEU A 210 -0.13 -9.36 -0.06
N GLY A 211 1.10 -9.85 0.05
CA GLY A 211 2.21 -9.06 0.58
C GLY A 211 2.49 -7.81 -0.28
N ALA A 212 2.46 -7.97 -1.61
CA ALA A 212 2.62 -6.86 -2.53
C ALA A 212 1.48 -5.83 -2.39
N LEU A 213 0.23 -6.28 -2.20
CA LEU A 213 -0.90 -5.38 -1.96
C LEU A 213 -0.72 -4.60 -0.67
N SER A 214 -0.35 -5.25 0.45
CA SER A 214 -0.11 -4.54 1.73
C SER A 214 0.95 -3.45 1.57
N LEU A 215 2.13 -3.80 1.04
CA LEU A 215 3.21 -2.83 0.86
C LEU A 215 2.88 -1.73 -0.17
N TYR A 216 2.10 -2.07 -1.20
CA TYR A 216 1.61 -1.09 -2.18
C TYR A 216 0.67 -0.07 -1.51
N LEU A 217 -0.26 -0.54 -0.68
CA LEU A 217 -1.18 0.33 0.07
C LEU A 217 -0.42 1.25 1.02
N ASP A 218 0.56 0.70 1.75
CA ASP A 218 1.41 1.50 2.65
C ASP A 218 2.17 2.58 1.89
N PHE A 219 2.75 2.22 0.74
CA PHE A 219 3.50 3.15 -0.10
C PHE A 219 2.63 4.28 -0.63
N ILE A 220 1.48 3.95 -1.25
CA ILE A 220 0.58 4.95 -1.84
C ILE A 220 0.02 5.89 -0.77
N ASN A 221 -0.41 5.35 0.38
CA ASN A 221 -0.95 6.18 1.44
C ASN A 221 0.13 7.09 2.05
N LEU A 222 1.33 6.57 2.31
CA LEU A 222 2.46 7.38 2.75
C LEU A 222 2.81 8.46 1.73
N PHE A 223 2.87 8.12 0.45
CA PHE A 223 3.10 9.07 -0.63
C PHE A 223 2.09 10.21 -0.64
N LEU A 224 0.79 9.90 -0.56
CA LEU A 224 -0.27 10.91 -0.54
C LEU A 224 -0.18 11.83 0.68
N LEU A 225 0.12 11.28 1.86
CA LEU A 225 0.29 12.06 3.08
C LEU A 225 1.53 12.96 3.04
N LEU A 226 2.65 12.45 2.51
CA LEU A 226 3.85 13.25 2.32
C LEU A 226 3.67 14.29 1.22
N LEU A 227 2.93 13.97 0.16
CA LEU A 227 2.60 14.94 -0.88
C LEU A 227 1.70 16.07 -0.34
N ARG A 228 0.78 15.73 0.58
CA ARG A 228 -0.02 16.74 1.30
C ARG A 228 0.84 17.64 2.17
N LEU A 229 1.94 17.10 2.75
CA LEU A 229 2.83 17.84 3.64
C LEU A 229 3.84 18.71 2.87
N PHE A 230 4.43 18.17 1.81
CA PHE A 230 5.54 18.80 1.08
C PHE A 230 5.18 19.32 -0.31
N GLY A 231 4.02 18.91 -0.84
CA GLY A 231 3.61 19.24 -2.19
C GLY A 231 3.24 20.72 -2.35
N ARG A 232 3.67 21.29 -3.46
CA ARG A 232 3.22 22.63 -3.88
C ARG A 232 1.99 22.46 -4.76
N SER A 233 0.91 23.15 -4.39
CA SER A 233 -0.29 23.24 -5.23
C SER A 233 0.05 23.84 -6.59
N ARG A 234 -0.66 23.40 -7.60
CA ARG A 234 -0.64 24.00 -8.94
C ARG A 234 -1.65 25.13 -8.90
N ASP A 235 -1.16 26.38 -8.95
CA ASP A 235 -1.99 27.58 -9.06
C ASP A 235 -2.65 27.67 -10.44
#